data_694616f44e290f21930413de8b65f10d
#
_entry.id   694616f44e290f21930413de8b65f10d
#
_cell.length_a   1.000
_cell.length_b   1.000
_cell.length_c   1.000
_cell.angle_alpha   90.00
_cell.angle_beta   90.00
_cell.angle_gamma   90.00
#
_symmetry.space_group_name_H-M   'P 1'
#
loop_
_entity.id
_entity.type
_entity.pdbx_description
1 polymer ?
#
loop_
_entity_poly.entity_id
_entity_poly.type
_entity_poly.pdbx_seq_one_letter_code
_entity_poly.pdbx_strand_id
1 'polypeptide(L)'
;MIALILFPLILLTVLVSLLYWKQDQVVKELLQTLNDDFAGHFEIKESHISPFENFPYISIDIEDMVLYENESKEGVHILDVHDTYIGFNIWDILYGDMEIKSILLNDGSINLVQHKDGSFNITDALATKVEIEDPTKEFHLNLKSINLADIDINKLNESNGMYFDLFINEAKSNFKTVADDVQMFLDSKFIVTYIDNGDTTFIHDKHLDVHTEIDYIAKKDILKIVPSEIALEGSVFNMEGNIDFADDMFLDINFKGEKPNFDLLIAFAPEEIAPTLKAYNNRGNVFFNGSILGKSINGHTPNIDAVFGCTEAFIENTSNDKKL
;
A
#
# COMPACT_ATOMS: atom_id res chain seq x y z
N MET A 1 -3.59 -45.72 -13.91
CA MET A 1 -2.64 -44.65 -13.47
C MET A 1 -2.56 -43.51 -14.47
N ILE A 2 -2.33 -43.74 -15.77
CA ILE A 2 -2.25 -42.67 -16.80
C ILE A 2 -3.59 -41.90 -16.94
N ALA A 3 -4.73 -42.53 -16.91
CA ALA A 3 -6.02 -41.86 -17.00
C ALA A 3 -6.33 -40.93 -15.81
N LEU A 4 -5.76 -41.19 -14.65
CA LEU A 4 -5.93 -40.41 -13.43
C LEU A 4 -5.13 -39.09 -13.46
N ILE A 5 -4.08 -39.06 -14.29
CA ILE A 5 -3.27 -37.86 -14.54
C ILE A 5 -3.77 -37.09 -15.78
N LEU A 6 -4.24 -37.83 -16.81
CA LEU A 6 -4.74 -37.21 -18.04
C LEU A 6 -6.10 -36.51 -17.84
N PHE A 7 -6.96 -37.02 -16.98
CA PHE A 7 -8.30 -36.44 -16.73
C PHE A 7 -8.22 -35.02 -16.19
N PRO A 8 -7.48 -34.73 -15.09
CA PRO A 8 -7.33 -33.37 -14.60
C PRO A 8 -6.62 -32.43 -15.61
N LEU A 9 -5.67 -32.94 -16.40
CA LEU A 9 -4.99 -32.15 -17.43
C LEU A 9 -5.94 -31.76 -18.58
N ILE A 10 -6.78 -32.67 -19.04
CA ILE A 10 -7.82 -32.40 -20.04
C ILE A 10 -8.86 -31.45 -19.49
N LEU A 11 -9.30 -31.64 -18.24
CA LEU A 11 -10.25 -30.77 -17.57
C LEU A 11 -9.67 -29.33 -17.47
N LEU A 12 -8.41 -29.18 -17.04
CA LEU A 12 -7.72 -27.91 -16.97
C LEU A 12 -7.62 -27.24 -18.36
N THR A 13 -7.27 -27.99 -19.40
CA THR A 13 -7.17 -27.50 -20.77
C THR A 13 -8.51 -26.99 -21.30
N VAL A 14 -9.59 -27.76 -21.08
CA VAL A 14 -10.95 -27.36 -21.46
C VAL A 14 -11.35 -26.07 -20.71
N LEU A 15 -11.04 -26.00 -19.45
CA LEU A 15 -11.38 -24.89 -18.57
C LEU A 15 -10.65 -23.59 -18.99
N VAL A 16 -9.34 -23.68 -19.21
CA VAL A 16 -8.54 -22.57 -19.75
C VAL A 16 -9.05 -22.13 -21.13
N SER A 17 -9.44 -23.08 -21.99
CA SER A 17 -10.01 -22.77 -23.32
C SER A 17 -11.36 -22.05 -23.24
N LEU A 18 -12.21 -22.43 -22.27
CA LEU A 18 -13.50 -21.77 -22.04
C LEU A 18 -13.30 -20.33 -21.51
N LEU A 19 -12.34 -20.14 -20.63
CA LEU A 19 -11.99 -18.81 -20.13
C LEU A 19 -11.44 -17.93 -21.23
N TYR A 20 -10.53 -18.46 -22.06
CA TYR A 20 -9.99 -17.76 -23.23
C TYR A 20 -11.10 -17.31 -24.20
N TRP A 21 -12.13 -18.11 -24.35
CA TRP A 21 -13.25 -17.76 -25.22
C TRP A 21 -14.16 -16.68 -24.63
N LYS A 22 -14.21 -16.55 -23.32
CA LYS A 22 -15.06 -15.57 -22.61
C LYS A 22 -14.31 -14.32 -22.18
N GLN A 23 -12.98 -14.26 -22.25
CA GLN A 23 -12.18 -13.19 -21.65
C GLN A 23 -12.61 -11.78 -22.08
N ASP A 24 -12.79 -11.56 -23.38
CA ASP A 24 -13.14 -10.24 -23.91
C ASP A 24 -14.52 -9.77 -23.40
N GLN A 25 -15.45 -10.71 -23.21
CA GLN A 25 -16.75 -10.41 -22.65
C GLN A 25 -16.64 -10.03 -21.17
N VAL A 26 -15.88 -10.80 -20.40
CA VAL A 26 -15.66 -10.58 -18.96
C VAL A 26 -15.00 -9.22 -18.70
N VAL A 27 -13.93 -8.94 -19.42
CA VAL A 27 -13.21 -7.66 -19.28
C VAL A 27 -14.09 -6.48 -19.68
N LYS A 28 -14.83 -6.65 -20.80
CA LYS A 28 -15.75 -5.60 -21.24
C LYS A 28 -16.86 -5.34 -20.22
N GLU A 29 -17.45 -6.38 -19.64
CA GLU A 29 -18.46 -6.27 -18.59
C GLU A 29 -17.88 -5.61 -17.34
N LEU A 30 -16.67 -6.00 -16.92
CA LEU A 30 -15.96 -5.41 -15.78
C LEU A 30 -15.72 -3.90 -16.00
N LEU A 31 -15.13 -3.50 -17.13
CA LEU A 31 -14.87 -2.10 -17.45
C LEU A 31 -16.15 -1.29 -17.57
N GLN A 32 -17.19 -1.87 -18.18
CA GLN A 32 -18.47 -1.21 -18.29
C GLN A 32 -19.08 -0.97 -16.91
N THR A 33 -19.05 -1.98 -16.03
CA THR A 33 -19.53 -1.85 -14.66
C THR A 33 -18.75 -0.78 -13.89
N LEU A 34 -17.41 -0.81 -13.96
CA LEU A 34 -16.57 0.19 -13.30
C LEU A 34 -16.86 1.62 -13.79
N ASN A 35 -16.99 1.81 -15.10
CA ASN A 35 -17.26 3.14 -15.68
C ASN A 35 -18.72 3.60 -15.50
N ASP A 36 -19.68 2.67 -15.40
CA ASP A 36 -21.09 3.00 -15.15
C ASP A 36 -21.34 3.32 -13.67
N ASP A 37 -20.68 2.60 -12.76
CA ASP A 37 -20.93 2.68 -11.32
C ASP A 37 -20.13 3.80 -10.63
N PHE A 38 -18.92 4.12 -11.10
CA PHE A 38 -18.02 5.09 -10.46
C PHE A 38 -17.88 6.39 -11.24
N ALA A 39 -17.60 7.49 -10.53
CA ALA A 39 -17.45 8.83 -11.10
C ALA A 39 -16.16 8.97 -11.95
N GLY A 40 -15.10 8.26 -11.59
CA GLY A 40 -13.87 8.16 -12.36
C GLY A 40 -14.04 7.43 -13.67
N HIS A 41 -12.98 7.41 -14.47
CA HIS A 41 -12.97 6.72 -15.75
C HIS A 41 -11.78 5.77 -15.87
N PHE A 42 -12.07 4.48 -16.06
CA PHE A 42 -11.08 3.44 -16.29
C PHE A 42 -10.83 3.22 -17.77
N GLU A 43 -9.57 3.16 -18.16
CA GLU A 43 -9.12 2.73 -19.48
C GLU A 43 -8.13 1.58 -19.35
N ILE A 44 -8.15 0.70 -20.34
CA ILE A 44 -7.16 -0.36 -20.50
C ILE A 44 -6.78 -0.45 -21.99
N LYS A 45 -5.58 -0.96 -22.27
CA LYS A 45 -5.13 -1.19 -23.64
C LYS A 45 -5.48 -2.58 -24.13
N GLU A 46 -5.02 -3.58 -23.43
CA GLU A 46 -5.24 -5.00 -23.78
C GLU A 46 -5.54 -5.81 -22.52
N SER A 47 -6.08 -7.01 -22.73
CA SER A 47 -6.28 -7.95 -21.62
C SER A 47 -6.15 -9.38 -22.11
N HIS A 48 -5.62 -10.24 -21.25
CA HIS A 48 -5.54 -11.67 -21.54
C HIS A 48 -5.68 -12.51 -20.26
N ILE A 49 -5.94 -13.81 -20.39
CA ILE A 49 -6.03 -14.69 -19.24
C ILE A 49 -4.64 -15.21 -18.86
N SER A 50 -4.28 -15.03 -17.61
CA SER A 50 -3.06 -15.54 -16.98
C SER A 50 -3.40 -16.61 -15.94
N PRO A 51 -3.38 -17.90 -16.31
CA PRO A 51 -3.82 -18.97 -15.41
C PRO A 51 -2.83 -19.29 -14.28
N PHE A 52 -1.59 -18.77 -14.33
CA PHE A 52 -0.52 -19.13 -13.40
C PHE A 52 0.15 -17.97 -12.69
N GLU A 53 0.06 -16.74 -13.19
CA GLU A 53 0.77 -15.58 -12.64
C GLU A 53 0.30 -15.23 -11.23
N ASN A 54 -0.96 -15.43 -10.94
CA ASN A 54 -1.56 -15.15 -9.62
C ASN A 54 -2.10 -16.43 -8.93
N PHE A 55 -1.37 -17.54 -9.09
CA PHE A 55 -1.78 -18.83 -8.49
C PHE A 55 -1.98 -18.69 -6.96
N PRO A 56 -3.04 -19.25 -6.35
CA PRO A 56 -3.98 -20.29 -6.88
C PRO A 56 -5.20 -19.73 -7.64
N TYR A 57 -5.25 -18.45 -7.91
CA TYR A 57 -6.34 -17.82 -8.66
C TYR A 57 -6.04 -17.86 -10.16
N ILE A 58 -7.09 -17.90 -10.96
CA ILE A 58 -6.98 -17.60 -12.38
C ILE A 58 -7.14 -16.10 -12.50
N SER A 59 -6.20 -15.42 -13.15
CA SER A 59 -6.25 -13.98 -13.33
C SER A 59 -6.62 -13.58 -14.75
N ILE A 60 -7.27 -12.45 -14.84
CA ILE A 60 -7.29 -11.61 -16.02
C ILE A 60 -6.11 -10.65 -15.84
N ASP A 61 -5.20 -10.69 -16.77
CA ASP A 61 -4.10 -9.76 -16.90
C ASP A 61 -4.56 -8.59 -17.77
N ILE A 62 -4.40 -7.39 -17.26
CA ILE A 62 -4.81 -6.14 -17.89
C ILE A 62 -3.55 -5.32 -18.12
N GLU A 63 -3.25 -5.01 -19.38
CA GLU A 63 -2.13 -4.19 -19.77
C GLU A 63 -2.51 -2.71 -19.84
N ASP A 64 -1.61 -1.85 -19.31
CA ASP A 64 -1.72 -0.38 -19.32
C ASP A 64 -3.10 0.09 -18.80
N MET A 65 -3.38 -0.21 -17.52
CA MET A 65 -4.61 0.23 -16.84
C MET A 65 -4.42 1.65 -16.30
N VAL A 66 -5.32 2.55 -16.71
CA VAL A 66 -5.33 3.94 -16.26
C VAL A 66 -6.66 4.28 -15.59
N LEU A 67 -6.60 4.96 -14.44
CA LEU A 67 -7.77 5.56 -13.77
C LEU A 67 -7.64 7.07 -13.77
N TYR A 68 -8.62 7.73 -14.35
CA TYR A 68 -8.80 9.18 -14.31
C TYR A 68 -9.78 9.56 -13.20
N GLU A 69 -9.62 10.75 -12.64
CA GLU A 69 -10.52 11.27 -11.61
C GLU A 69 -11.96 11.44 -12.10
N ASN A 70 -12.13 11.74 -13.38
CA ASN A 70 -13.42 11.97 -14.00
C ASN A 70 -13.44 11.58 -15.49
N GLU A 71 -14.62 11.62 -16.09
CA GLU A 71 -14.83 11.26 -17.50
C GLU A 71 -14.14 12.20 -18.51
N SER A 72 -13.76 13.42 -18.11
CA SER A 72 -13.09 14.37 -19.00
C SER A 72 -11.65 13.96 -19.32
N LYS A 73 -11.08 13.06 -18.51
CA LYS A 73 -9.68 12.58 -18.61
C LYS A 73 -8.66 13.71 -18.54
N GLU A 74 -9.04 14.81 -17.90
CA GLU A 74 -8.14 15.93 -17.65
C GLU A 74 -7.45 15.73 -16.29
N GLY A 75 -6.21 16.16 -16.19
CA GLY A 75 -5.45 16.13 -14.94
C GLY A 75 -4.47 14.96 -14.83
N VAL A 76 -4.05 14.69 -13.62
CA VAL A 76 -3.10 13.61 -13.29
C VAL A 76 -3.85 12.28 -13.24
N HIS A 77 -3.28 11.23 -13.83
CA HIS A 77 -3.81 9.87 -13.67
C HIS A 77 -3.72 9.50 -12.18
N ILE A 78 -4.82 9.02 -11.60
CA ILE A 78 -4.81 8.50 -10.23
C ILE A 78 -4.04 7.20 -10.19
N LEU A 79 -4.29 6.32 -11.17
CA LEU A 79 -3.62 5.04 -11.34
C LEU A 79 -3.11 4.97 -12.78
N ASP A 80 -1.86 4.54 -12.96
CA ASP A 80 -1.25 4.25 -14.25
C ASP A 80 -0.34 3.05 -14.04
N VAL A 81 -0.81 1.85 -14.40
CA VAL A 81 -0.15 0.57 -14.09
C VAL A 81 -0.02 -0.27 -15.35
N HIS A 82 1.21 -0.73 -15.61
CA HIS A 82 1.52 -1.52 -16.80
C HIS A 82 0.87 -2.91 -16.76
N ASP A 83 1.02 -3.63 -15.65
CA ASP A 83 0.44 -4.96 -15.49
C ASP A 83 -0.49 -5.01 -14.27
N THR A 84 -1.74 -5.32 -14.49
CA THR A 84 -2.73 -5.54 -13.42
C THR A 84 -3.34 -6.92 -13.54
N TYR A 85 -3.16 -7.74 -12.51
CA TYR A 85 -3.73 -9.08 -12.44
C TYR A 85 -4.92 -9.11 -11.48
N ILE A 86 -6.11 -9.36 -12.01
CA ILE A 86 -7.34 -9.52 -11.22
C ILE A 86 -7.65 -11.00 -11.11
N GLY A 87 -7.49 -11.55 -9.91
CA GLY A 87 -7.62 -12.97 -9.63
C GLY A 87 -9.01 -13.37 -9.20
N PHE A 88 -9.51 -14.45 -9.77
CA PHE A 88 -10.80 -15.07 -9.49
C PHE A 88 -10.62 -16.52 -9.06
N ASN A 89 -11.52 -17.02 -8.22
CA ASN A 89 -11.59 -18.45 -7.98
C ASN A 89 -12.20 -19.15 -9.21
N ILE A 90 -11.54 -20.21 -9.66
CA ILE A 90 -11.97 -20.97 -10.85
C ILE A 90 -13.41 -21.49 -10.74
N TRP A 91 -13.85 -21.88 -9.54
CA TRP A 91 -15.19 -22.39 -9.33
C TRP A 91 -16.25 -21.29 -9.40
N ASP A 92 -15.91 -20.09 -8.90
CA ASP A 92 -16.81 -18.93 -8.94
C ASP A 92 -17.09 -18.53 -10.41
N ILE A 93 -16.03 -18.52 -11.25
CA ILE A 93 -16.18 -18.28 -12.71
C ILE A 93 -17.09 -19.32 -13.37
N LEU A 94 -16.93 -20.60 -13.03
CA LEU A 94 -17.74 -21.67 -13.62
C LEU A 94 -19.22 -21.56 -13.27
N TYR A 95 -19.53 -21.09 -12.06
CA TYR A 95 -20.91 -20.88 -11.61
C TYR A 95 -21.48 -19.52 -12.04
N GLY A 96 -20.66 -18.67 -12.67
CA GLY A 96 -21.07 -17.34 -13.14
C GLY A 96 -21.02 -16.28 -12.04
N ASP A 97 -20.34 -16.57 -10.93
CA ASP A 97 -20.06 -15.64 -9.85
C ASP A 97 -18.66 -15.07 -10.03
N MET A 98 -18.58 -13.77 -10.38
CA MET A 98 -17.32 -13.11 -10.73
C MET A 98 -16.77 -12.30 -9.57
N GLU A 99 -16.57 -12.97 -8.44
CA GLU A 99 -16.04 -12.35 -7.23
C GLU A 99 -14.52 -12.20 -7.30
N ILE A 100 -14.03 -10.95 -7.21
CA ILE A 100 -12.58 -10.65 -7.19
C ILE A 100 -11.99 -11.13 -5.86
N LYS A 101 -10.99 -12.00 -5.94
CA LYS A 101 -10.30 -12.60 -4.78
C LYS A 101 -8.92 -11.98 -4.53
N SER A 102 -8.23 -11.56 -5.58
CA SER A 102 -6.90 -10.96 -5.45
C SER A 102 -6.67 -9.91 -6.52
N ILE A 103 -5.84 -8.93 -6.18
CA ILE A 103 -5.33 -7.91 -7.11
C ILE A 103 -3.81 -7.89 -6.96
N LEU A 104 -3.11 -7.89 -8.08
CA LEU A 104 -1.68 -7.63 -8.15
C LEU A 104 -1.48 -6.47 -9.14
N LEU A 105 -0.84 -5.40 -8.68
CA LEU A 105 -0.40 -4.29 -9.50
C LEU A 105 1.12 -4.37 -9.63
N ASN A 106 1.62 -4.27 -10.85
CA ASN A 106 3.04 -4.38 -11.14
C ASN A 106 3.47 -3.33 -12.16
N ASP A 107 4.55 -2.62 -11.86
CA ASP A 107 5.14 -1.58 -12.69
C ASP A 107 4.15 -0.43 -12.99
N GLY A 108 4.19 0.61 -12.16
CA GLY A 108 3.30 1.74 -12.36
C GLY A 108 3.32 2.80 -11.26
N SER A 109 2.31 3.68 -11.29
CA SER A 109 2.18 4.76 -10.31
C SER A 109 0.75 4.93 -9.80
N ILE A 110 0.64 5.38 -8.54
CA ILE A 110 -0.60 5.80 -7.88
C ILE A 110 -0.40 7.23 -7.39
N ASN A 111 -1.15 8.17 -7.96
CA ASN A 111 -1.01 9.59 -7.65
C ASN A 111 -2.22 10.07 -6.85
N LEU A 112 -2.03 10.26 -5.55
CA LEU A 112 -3.04 10.74 -4.63
C LEU A 112 -2.93 12.25 -4.49
N VAL A 113 -4.02 12.96 -4.72
CA VAL A 113 -4.10 14.41 -4.51
C VAL A 113 -5.17 14.70 -3.47
N GLN A 114 -4.76 15.40 -2.42
CA GLN A 114 -5.69 16.01 -1.49
C GLN A 114 -5.94 17.44 -1.93
N HIS A 115 -7.15 17.70 -2.42
CA HIS A 115 -7.55 19.02 -2.89
C HIS A 115 -7.65 20.06 -1.77
N LYS A 116 -7.75 21.34 -2.12
CA LYS A 116 -7.82 22.44 -1.16
C LYS A 116 -9.06 22.43 -0.28
N ASP A 117 -10.13 21.78 -0.72
CA ASP A 117 -11.36 21.58 0.05
C ASP A 117 -11.30 20.36 0.98
N GLY A 118 -10.21 19.59 0.91
CA GLY A 118 -9.94 18.42 1.76
C GLY A 118 -10.33 17.08 1.12
N SER A 119 -11.04 17.09 -0.02
CA SER A 119 -11.37 15.86 -0.75
C SER A 119 -10.11 15.19 -1.34
N PHE A 120 -10.21 13.90 -1.64
CA PHE A 120 -9.16 13.15 -2.33
C PHE A 120 -9.61 12.76 -3.72
N ASN A 121 -8.75 12.96 -4.72
CA ASN A 121 -9.02 12.55 -6.10
C ASN A 121 -9.47 11.08 -6.22
N ILE A 122 -8.87 10.16 -5.45
CA ILE A 122 -9.27 8.74 -5.43
C ILE A 122 -10.68 8.55 -4.87
N THR A 123 -11.05 9.29 -3.82
CA THR A 123 -12.39 9.23 -3.22
C THR A 123 -13.43 9.77 -4.19
N ASP A 124 -13.12 10.86 -4.88
CA ASP A 124 -13.99 11.48 -5.87
C ASP A 124 -14.18 10.55 -7.08
N ALA A 125 -13.11 9.92 -7.57
CA ALA A 125 -13.17 8.94 -8.65
C ALA A 125 -13.98 7.69 -8.30
N LEU A 126 -13.86 7.18 -7.06
CA LEU A 126 -14.58 6.00 -6.59
C LEU A 126 -15.97 6.31 -6.01
N ALA A 127 -16.40 7.57 -6.07
CA ALA A 127 -17.76 7.93 -5.69
C ALA A 127 -18.76 7.25 -6.63
N THR A 128 -19.80 6.62 -6.07
CA THR A 128 -20.81 5.92 -6.85
C THR A 128 -21.76 6.90 -7.53
N LYS A 129 -21.99 6.72 -8.84
CA LYS A 129 -22.96 7.49 -9.63
C LYS A 129 -24.41 7.10 -9.33
N VAL A 130 -24.63 5.89 -8.85
CA VAL A 130 -25.95 5.33 -8.62
C VAL A 130 -26.29 5.42 -7.14
N GLU A 131 -27.42 6.07 -6.78
CA GLU A 131 -28.01 5.87 -5.45
C GLU A 131 -28.39 4.38 -5.34
N ILE A 132 -27.75 3.67 -4.42
CA ILE A 132 -27.98 2.24 -4.21
C ILE A 132 -29.41 2.08 -3.66
N GLU A 133 -30.38 1.83 -4.55
CA GLU A 133 -31.78 1.56 -4.16
C GLU A 133 -31.90 0.19 -3.43
N ASP A 134 -30.91 -0.67 -3.54
CA ASP A 134 -30.92 -2.03 -2.93
C ASP A 134 -29.61 -2.30 -2.20
N PRO A 135 -29.58 -2.17 -0.86
CA PRO A 135 -28.39 -2.46 -0.06
C PRO A 135 -27.92 -3.93 -0.12
N THR A 136 -28.69 -4.82 -0.80
CA THR A 136 -28.29 -6.22 -1.04
C THR A 136 -27.41 -6.37 -2.29
N LYS A 137 -27.22 -5.31 -3.07
CA LYS A 137 -26.30 -5.24 -4.22
C LYS A 137 -25.02 -4.48 -3.90
N GLU A 138 -24.65 -4.35 -2.64
CA GLU A 138 -23.33 -3.89 -2.28
C GLU A 138 -22.28 -4.75 -2.99
N PHE A 139 -21.34 -4.09 -3.65
CA PHE A 139 -20.21 -4.75 -4.29
C PHE A 139 -19.35 -5.38 -3.20
N HIS A 140 -19.65 -6.62 -2.88
CA HIS A 140 -18.92 -7.38 -1.87
C HIS A 140 -17.58 -7.83 -2.44
N LEU A 141 -16.56 -6.97 -2.31
CA LEU A 141 -15.17 -7.36 -2.51
C LEU A 141 -14.79 -8.38 -1.42
N ASN A 142 -14.79 -9.66 -1.75
CA ASN A 142 -14.24 -10.69 -0.87
C ASN A 142 -12.75 -10.88 -1.16
N LEU A 143 -12.03 -9.75 -1.19
CA LEU A 143 -10.60 -9.73 -1.43
C LEU A 143 -9.88 -10.56 -0.37
N LYS A 144 -8.97 -11.41 -0.82
CA LYS A 144 -8.06 -12.20 0.01
C LYS A 144 -6.66 -11.62 0.02
N SER A 145 -6.27 -10.94 -1.06
CA SER A 145 -4.96 -10.28 -1.15
C SER A 145 -4.98 -9.10 -2.11
N ILE A 146 -4.16 -8.09 -1.77
CA ILE A 146 -3.70 -7.05 -2.69
C ILE A 146 -2.18 -7.04 -2.61
N ASN A 147 -1.52 -7.19 -3.75
CA ASN A 147 -0.08 -7.16 -3.84
C ASN A 147 0.36 -6.03 -4.78
N LEU A 148 1.47 -5.39 -4.44
CA LEU A 148 2.08 -4.35 -5.24
C LEU A 148 3.53 -4.74 -5.50
N ALA A 149 4.03 -4.51 -6.70
CA ALA A 149 5.43 -4.68 -7.07
C ALA A 149 5.85 -3.54 -7.99
N ASP A 150 6.97 -2.90 -7.69
CA ASP A 150 7.53 -1.79 -8.44
C ASP A 150 6.51 -0.66 -8.71
N ILE A 151 5.86 -0.19 -7.63
CA ILE A 151 4.82 0.86 -7.68
C ILE A 151 5.30 2.14 -7.00
N ASP A 152 5.26 3.25 -7.73
CA ASP A 152 5.39 4.60 -7.18
C ASP A 152 4.06 5.10 -6.61
N ILE A 153 4.02 5.46 -5.33
CA ILE A 153 2.85 6.11 -4.71
C ILE A 153 3.21 7.52 -4.32
N ASN A 154 2.60 8.48 -4.98
CA ASN A 154 2.78 9.90 -4.72
C ASN A 154 1.54 10.46 -4.01
N LYS A 155 1.74 11.26 -2.96
CA LYS A 155 0.66 12.01 -2.30
C LYS A 155 1.01 13.48 -2.22
N LEU A 156 0.20 14.33 -2.83
CA LEU A 156 0.29 15.79 -2.76
C LEU A 156 -0.89 16.35 -1.94
N ASN A 157 -0.59 17.23 -0.97
CA ASN A 157 -1.59 18.08 -0.35
C ASN A 157 -1.50 19.50 -0.96
N GLU A 158 -2.51 19.89 -1.73
CA GLU A 158 -2.55 21.20 -2.41
C GLU A 158 -2.66 22.41 -1.45
N SER A 159 -3.13 22.20 -0.22
CA SER A 159 -3.35 23.26 0.74
C SER A 159 -2.05 23.77 1.38
N ASN A 160 -1.11 22.87 1.64
CA ASN A 160 0.15 23.18 2.35
C ASN A 160 1.42 22.79 1.60
N GLY A 161 1.29 22.16 0.42
CA GLY A 161 2.44 21.72 -0.39
C GLY A 161 3.18 20.49 0.15
N MET A 162 2.63 19.82 1.16
CA MET A 162 3.18 18.58 1.69
C MET A 162 3.15 17.49 0.61
N TYR A 163 4.26 16.82 0.40
CA TYR A 163 4.42 15.78 -0.61
C TYR A 163 5.10 14.56 -0.01
N PHE A 164 4.51 13.40 -0.27
CA PHE A 164 5.07 12.09 0.02
C PHE A 164 5.33 11.36 -1.29
N ASP A 165 6.45 10.71 -1.35
CA ASP A 165 6.84 9.81 -2.42
C ASP A 165 7.24 8.47 -1.80
N LEU A 166 6.60 7.40 -2.22
CA LEU A 166 6.83 6.04 -1.77
C LEU A 166 7.09 5.16 -2.98
N PHE A 167 8.30 4.65 -3.13
CA PHE A 167 8.57 3.59 -4.09
C PHE A 167 8.42 2.23 -3.41
N ILE A 168 7.41 1.47 -3.78
CA ILE A 168 7.14 0.13 -3.27
C ILE A 168 7.85 -0.88 -4.14
N ASN A 169 8.94 -1.47 -3.65
CA ASN A 169 9.60 -2.59 -4.30
C ASN A 169 8.69 -3.84 -4.27
N GLU A 170 8.13 -4.14 -3.11
CA GLU A 170 7.21 -5.23 -2.93
C GLU A 170 6.33 -4.97 -1.71
N ALA A 171 5.01 -5.14 -1.88
CA ALA A 171 4.07 -5.17 -0.77
C ALA A 171 3.09 -6.33 -0.96
N LYS A 172 2.97 -7.17 0.07
CA LYS A 172 2.03 -8.28 0.13
C LYS A 172 1.05 -8.04 1.25
N SER A 173 -0.21 -7.98 0.93
CA SER A 173 -1.26 -7.90 1.93
C SER A 173 -2.23 -9.06 1.78
N ASN A 174 -2.63 -9.63 2.93
CA ASN A 174 -3.62 -10.67 2.99
C ASN A 174 -4.73 -10.25 3.93
N PHE A 175 -5.98 -10.47 3.52
CA PHE A 175 -7.16 -10.06 4.24
C PHE A 175 -7.93 -11.27 4.76
N LYS A 176 -8.44 -11.15 5.97
CA LYS A 176 -9.32 -12.11 6.60
C LYS A 176 -10.48 -11.39 7.25
N THR A 177 -11.68 -11.68 6.78
CA THR A 177 -12.90 -11.17 7.41
C THR A 177 -13.28 -12.06 8.60
N VAL A 178 -13.51 -11.44 9.76
CA VAL A 178 -13.95 -12.10 11.01
C VAL A 178 -15.20 -11.37 11.49
N ALA A 179 -16.36 -11.96 11.26
CA ALA A 179 -17.67 -11.31 11.37
C ALA A 179 -17.74 -10.08 10.44
N ASP A 180 -17.89 -8.86 10.99
CA ASP A 180 -17.94 -7.61 10.22
C ASP A 180 -16.58 -6.92 10.14
N ASP A 181 -15.59 -7.38 10.92
CA ASP A 181 -14.26 -6.77 10.99
C ASP A 181 -13.29 -7.41 9.99
N VAL A 182 -12.27 -6.65 9.56
CA VAL A 182 -11.26 -7.11 8.61
C VAL A 182 -9.88 -7.07 9.26
N GLN A 183 -9.20 -8.21 9.25
CA GLN A 183 -7.78 -8.31 9.61
C GLN A 183 -6.94 -8.28 8.34
N MET A 184 -5.92 -7.43 8.32
CA MET A 184 -4.96 -7.35 7.23
C MET A 184 -3.56 -7.65 7.76
N PHE A 185 -2.86 -8.54 7.07
CA PHE A 185 -1.43 -8.80 7.30
C PHE A 185 -0.66 -8.12 6.17
N LEU A 186 0.25 -7.24 6.51
CA LEU A 186 1.06 -6.48 5.57
C LEU A 186 2.55 -6.81 5.74
N ASP A 187 3.17 -7.20 4.64
CA ASP A 187 4.62 -7.35 4.48
C ASP A 187 5.05 -6.46 3.31
N SER A 188 5.82 -5.43 3.58
CA SER A 188 6.19 -4.44 2.57
C SER A 188 7.60 -3.92 2.73
N LYS A 189 8.26 -3.65 1.59
CA LYS A 189 9.56 -2.98 1.49
C LYS A 189 9.42 -1.79 0.57
N PHE A 190 9.74 -0.62 1.06
CA PHE A 190 9.62 0.59 0.28
C PHE A 190 10.69 1.63 0.63
N ILE A 191 10.89 2.56 -0.29
CA ILE A 191 11.70 3.76 -0.11
C ILE A 191 10.76 4.93 0.09
N VAL A 192 11.00 5.76 1.10
CA VAL A 192 10.14 6.89 1.44
C VAL A 192 10.89 8.20 1.38
N THR A 193 10.26 9.20 0.75
CA THR A 193 10.66 10.60 0.78
C THR A 193 9.50 11.47 1.25
N TYR A 194 9.77 12.33 2.23
CA TYR A 194 8.83 13.32 2.72
C TYR A 194 9.35 14.73 2.51
N ILE A 195 8.58 15.57 1.84
CA ILE A 195 8.90 16.97 1.58
C ILE A 195 7.80 17.82 2.21
N ASP A 196 8.17 18.75 3.08
CA ASP A 196 7.26 19.68 3.74
C ASP A 196 7.40 21.07 3.12
N ASN A 197 6.30 21.58 2.54
CA ASN A 197 6.21 22.92 1.93
C ASN A 197 7.38 23.26 0.98
N GLY A 198 7.88 22.25 0.26
CA GLY A 198 9.00 22.36 -0.68
C GLY A 198 10.39 22.19 -0.08
N ASP A 199 10.50 22.04 1.24
CA ASP A 199 11.77 21.74 1.92
C ASP A 199 11.91 20.25 2.20
N THR A 200 13.07 19.67 1.87
CA THR A 200 13.38 18.26 2.16
C THR A 200 13.53 18.03 3.67
N THR A 201 12.89 17.03 4.19
CA THR A 201 12.97 16.62 5.59
C THR A 201 14.09 15.60 5.83
N PHE A 202 14.21 15.10 7.07
CA PHE A 202 15.13 13.98 7.40
C PHE A 202 14.71 12.65 6.76
N ILE A 203 13.47 12.53 6.27
CA ILE A 203 12.96 11.36 5.58
C ILE A 203 13.12 11.61 4.08
N HIS A 204 14.28 11.26 3.56
CA HIS A 204 14.63 11.36 2.14
C HIS A 204 15.35 10.09 1.72
N ASP A 205 14.78 9.40 0.75
CA ASP A 205 15.25 8.11 0.20
C ASP A 205 15.55 7.06 1.30
N LYS A 206 14.67 6.98 2.31
CA LYS A 206 14.82 6.06 3.42
C LYS A 206 14.18 4.72 3.13
N HIS A 207 14.95 3.64 3.28
CA HIS A 207 14.44 2.28 3.18
C HIS A 207 13.66 1.93 4.44
N LEU A 208 12.44 1.45 4.23
CA LEU A 208 11.54 1.02 5.29
C LEU A 208 11.01 -0.39 5.00
N ASP A 209 11.23 -1.30 5.94
CA ASP A 209 10.63 -2.63 5.94
C ASP A 209 9.52 -2.65 6.99
N VAL A 210 8.33 -3.08 6.60
CA VAL A 210 7.13 -3.11 7.46
C VAL A 210 6.55 -4.51 7.48
N HIS A 211 6.43 -5.07 8.70
CA HIS A 211 5.72 -6.31 8.95
C HIS A 211 4.68 -6.02 10.04
N THR A 212 3.42 -5.95 9.66
CA THR A 212 2.37 -5.53 10.59
C THR A 212 1.06 -6.27 10.38
N GLU A 213 0.29 -6.35 11.45
CA GLU A 213 -1.12 -6.72 11.42
C GLU A 213 -1.97 -5.49 11.71
N ILE A 214 -3.03 -5.33 10.95
CA ILE A 214 -3.94 -4.20 11.03
C ILE A 214 -5.36 -4.75 11.15
N ASP A 215 -6.09 -4.33 12.19
CA ASP A 215 -7.49 -4.68 12.41
C ASP A 215 -8.38 -3.49 12.03
N TYR A 216 -9.23 -3.62 11.02
CA TYR A 216 -10.28 -2.67 10.75
C TYR A 216 -11.57 -3.09 11.48
N ILE A 217 -12.01 -2.24 12.40
CA ILE A 217 -13.21 -2.43 13.24
C ILE A 217 -14.37 -1.68 12.59
N ALA A 218 -15.13 -2.36 11.73
CA ALA A 218 -16.12 -1.74 10.85
C ALA A 218 -17.18 -0.92 11.61
N LYS A 219 -17.70 -1.43 12.74
CA LYS A 219 -18.71 -0.71 13.55
C LYS A 219 -18.27 0.61 14.15
N LYS A 220 -16.95 0.82 14.26
CA LYS A 220 -16.35 2.02 14.83
C LYS A 220 -15.68 2.90 13.80
N ASP A 221 -15.51 2.38 12.60
CA ASP A 221 -14.71 2.98 11.52
C ASP A 221 -13.27 3.29 11.97
N ILE A 222 -12.68 2.35 12.72
CA ILE A 222 -11.33 2.46 13.28
C ILE A 222 -10.43 1.41 12.67
N LEU A 223 -9.26 1.84 12.17
CA LEU A 223 -8.16 0.98 11.82
C LEU A 223 -7.16 0.95 12.97
N LYS A 224 -6.90 -0.23 13.51
CA LYS A 224 -5.96 -0.45 14.62
C LYS A 224 -4.69 -1.11 14.09
N ILE A 225 -3.55 -0.46 14.29
CA ILE A 225 -2.22 -1.04 14.04
C ILE A 225 -1.84 -1.84 15.29
N VAL A 226 -1.78 -3.15 15.15
CA VAL A 226 -1.34 -4.05 16.23
C VAL A 226 0.15 -3.80 16.51
N PRO A 227 0.63 -3.88 17.77
CA PRO A 227 2.05 -3.71 18.08
C PRO A 227 2.94 -4.53 17.15
N SER A 228 3.75 -3.86 16.36
CA SER A 228 4.51 -4.42 15.24
C SER A 228 5.93 -3.87 15.22
N GLU A 229 6.83 -4.55 14.52
CA GLU A 229 8.18 -4.07 14.27
C GLU A 229 8.28 -3.50 12.85
N ILE A 230 8.89 -2.32 12.74
CA ILE A 230 9.28 -1.71 11.47
C ILE A 230 10.79 -1.49 11.48
N ALA A 231 11.45 -1.58 10.34
CA ALA A 231 12.88 -1.30 10.23
C ALA A 231 13.14 -0.14 9.28
N LEU A 232 13.67 0.97 9.80
CA LEU A 232 14.14 2.13 9.03
C LEU A 232 15.66 2.02 8.87
N GLU A 233 16.16 1.97 7.64
CA GLU A 233 17.59 1.77 7.35
C GLU A 233 18.20 0.58 8.12
N GLY A 234 17.40 -0.49 8.32
CA GLY A 234 17.77 -1.66 9.10
C GLY A 234 17.69 -1.50 10.62
N SER A 235 17.38 -0.32 11.14
CA SER A 235 17.16 -0.09 12.57
C SER A 235 15.71 -0.34 12.94
N VAL A 236 15.47 -1.26 13.89
CA VAL A 236 14.14 -1.73 14.26
C VAL A 236 13.50 -0.81 15.31
N PHE A 237 12.25 -0.46 15.06
CA PHE A 237 11.35 0.30 15.93
C PHE A 237 10.07 -0.50 16.15
N ASN A 238 9.47 -0.34 17.33
CA ASN A 238 8.11 -0.80 17.59
C ASN A 238 7.13 0.29 17.17
N MET A 239 6.08 -0.11 16.48
CA MET A 239 4.98 0.77 16.05
C MET A 239 3.65 0.21 16.54
N GLU A 240 2.78 1.08 17.03
CA GLU A 240 1.40 0.77 17.37
C GLU A 240 0.53 2.00 17.22
N GLY A 241 -0.78 1.83 17.02
CA GLY A 241 -1.66 3.00 16.98
C GLY A 241 -3.04 2.71 16.43
N ASN A 242 -3.77 3.81 16.22
CA ASN A 242 -5.10 3.78 15.65
C ASN A 242 -5.28 4.91 14.64
N ILE A 243 -6.14 4.68 13.65
CA ILE A 243 -6.64 5.69 12.73
C ILE A 243 -8.17 5.66 12.83
N ASP A 244 -8.78 6.75 13.26
CA ASP A 244 -10.22 6.90 13.37
C ASP A 244 -10.76 7.68 12.18
N PHE A 245 -11.43 6.99 11.26
CA PHE A 245 -11.97 7.60 10.04
C PHE A 245 -13.27 8.39 10.32
N ALA A 246 -13.98 8.08 11.42
CA ALA A 246 -15.18 8.81 11.82
C ALA A 246 -14.87 10.21 12.41
N ASP A 247 -13.61 10.48 12.81
CA ASP A 247 -13.16 11.77 13.36
C ASP A 247 -12.11 12.46 12.47
N ASP A 248 -12.47 12.79 11.22
CA ASP A 248 -11.59 13.50 10.27
C ASP A 248 -10.22 12.82 10.10
N MET A 249 -10.21 11.48 10.04
CA MET A 249 -9.02 10.66 9.96
C MET A 249 -8.04 11.02 11.10
N PHE A 250 -8.51 10.86 12.36
CA PHE A 250 -7.67 11.12 13.51
C PHE A 250 -6.61 10.03 13.67
N LEU A 251 -5.36 10.44 13.64
CA LEU A 251 -4.18 9.58 13.80
C LEU A 251 -3.73 9.60 15.27
N ASP A 252 -3.46 8.42 15.82
CA ASP A 252 -2.75 8.21 17.11
C ASP A 252 -1.77 7.06 16.89
N ILE A 253 -0.58 7.37 16.37
CA ILE A 253 0.45 6.39 16.01
C ILE A 253 1.69 6.67 16.83
N ASN A 254 2.24 5.64 17.47
CA ASN A 254 3.38 5.73 18.34
C ASN A 254 4.51 4.84 17.85
N PHE A 255 5.73 5.36 17.93
CA PHE A 255 6.96 4.68 17.56
C PHE A 255 7.92 4.66 18.74
N LYS A 256 8.57 3.52 18.99
CA LYS A 256 9.57 3.39 20.05
C LYS A 256 10.73 2.54 19.56
N GLY A 257 11.95 2.97 19.90
CA GLY A 257 13.16 2.21 19.61
C GLY A 257 14.16 2.36 20.75
N GLU A 258 14.92 1.28 21.03
CA GLU A 258 16.03 1.28 22.00
C GLU A 258 17.15 0.39 21.48
N LYS A 259 18.37 0.93 21.46
CA LYS A 259 19.57 0.23 21.00
C LYS A 259 20.78 0.59 21.86
N PRO A 260 21.72 -0.37 22.07
CA PRO A 260 22.94 -0.13 22.83
C PRO A 260 24.02 0.62 22.02
N ASN A 261 23.66 1.21 20.89
CA ASN A 261 24.52 1.96 20.00
C ASN A 261 23.71 3.05 19.27
N PHE A 262 24.35 3.79 18.38
CA PHE A 262 23.74 4.94 17.69
C PHE A 262 22.99 4.58 16.39
N ASP A 263 22.74 3.30 16.12
CA ASP A 263 22.07 2.89 14.87
C ASP A 263 20.71 3.57 14.69
N LEU A 264 19.92 3.78 15.76
CA LEU A 264 18.66 4.51 15.69
C LEU A 264 18.85 5.97 15.23
N LEU A 265 19.89 6.65 15.68
CA LEU A 265 20.19 8.03 15.25
C LEU A 265 20.71 8.05 13.81
N ILE A 266 21.54 7.08 13.45
CA ILE A 266 22.13 6.96 12.11
C ILE A 266 21.05 6.67 11.06
N ALA A 267 19.99 5.93 11.40
CA ALA A 267 18.88 5.66 10.51
C ALA A 267 18.17 6.95 10.01
N PHE A 268 18.11 7.97 10.87
CA PHE A 268 17.55 9.28 10.51
C PHE A 268 18.58 10.25 9.92
N ALA A 269 19.88 9.89 9.92
CA ALA A 269 20.90 10.78 9.38
C ALA A 269 20.76 10.92 7.85
N PRO A 270 21.00 12.10 7.28
CA PRO A 270 21.11 12.28 5.83
C PRO A 270 22.11 11.30 5.21
N GLU A 271 21.86 10.89 3.97
CA GLU A 271 22.66 9.88 3.27
C GLU A 271 24.14 10.29 3.18
N GLU A 272 24.44 11.57 3.02
CA GLU A 272 25.79 12.12 2.95
C GLU A 272 26.57 11.98 4.27
N ILE A 273 25.86 11.95 5.40
CA ILE A 273 26.46 11.89 6.74
C ILE A 273 26.47 10.49 7.32
N ALA A 274 25.47 9.67 7.01
CA ALA A 274 25.29 8.33 7.56
C ALA A 274 26.54 7.42 7.42
N PRO A 275 27.26 7.36 6.27
CA PRO A 275 28.48 6.58 6.13
C PRO A 275 29.59 7.04 7.07
N THR A 276 29.70 8.37 7.28
CA THR A 276 30.69 8.94 8.21
C THR A 276 30.38 8.52 9.65
N LEU A 277 29.12 8.59 10.07
CA LEU A 277 28.70 8.17 11.41
C LEU A 277 28.88 6.67 11.63
N LYS A 278 28.60 5.84 10.61
CA LYS A 278 28.84 4.38 10.64
C LYS A 278 30.33 4.00 10.79
N ALA A 279 31.25 4.89 10.38
CA ALA A 279 32.69 4.65 10.50
C ALA A 279 33.22 4.86 11.92
N TYR A 280 32.46 5.36 12.86
CA TYR A 280 32.84 5.50 14.26
C TYR A 280 32.37 4.29 15.07
N ASN A 281 33.24 3.77 15.95
CA ASN A 281 32.79 2.89 17.04
C ASN A 281 31.94 3.72 17.99
N ASN A 282 30.71 3.34 18.14
CA ASN A 282 29.78 4.01 19.05
C ASN A 282 29.10 2.99 19.97
N ARG A 283 28.80 3.41 21.16
CA ARG A 283 28.02 2.69 22.16
C ARG A 283 27.34 3.68 23.08
N GLY A 284 26.25 3.25 23.68
CA GLY A 284 25.45 4.05 24.58
C GLY A 284 24.00 3.58 24.47
N ASN A 285 23.23 3.73 25.51
CA ASN A 285 21.82 3.38 25.44
C ASN A 285 21.07 4.52 24.73
N VAL A 286 20.75 4.31 23.46
CA VAL A 286 20.01 5.28 22.63
C VAL A 286 18.56 4.86 22.58
N PHE A 287 17.66 5.79 22.89
CA PHE A 287 16.23 5.60 22.73
C PHE A 287 15.63 6.65 21.78
N PHE A 288 14.57 6.22 21.14
CA PHE A 288 13.71 7.05 20.30
C PHE A 288 12.27 6.87 20.72
N ASN A 289 11.53 7.98 20.86
CA ASN A 289 10.09 8.00 20.99
C ASN A 289 9.54 8.98 19.96
N GLY A 290 8.68 8.48 19.08
CA GLY A 290 7.98 9.29 18.08
C GLY A 290 6.49 9.12 18.21
N SER A 291 5.74 10.14 17.80
CA SER A 291 4.28 10.05 17.70
C SER A 291 3.76 10.91 16.55
N ILE A 292 2.67 10.44 15.95
CA ILE A 292 1.84 11.19 15.00
C ILE A 292 0.47 11.28 15.64
N LEU A 293 0.04 12.49 16.02
CA LEU A 293 -1.20 12.69 16.77
C LEU A 293 -2.02 13.83 16.17
N GLY A 294 -3.28 13.54 15.85
CA GLY A 294 -4.25 14.55 15.41
C GLY A 294 -4.96 14.22 14.11
N LYS A 295 -5.83 15.13 13.69
CA LYS A 295 -6.62 15.01 12.46
C LYS A 295 -5.74 15.21 11.22
N SER A 296 -6.04 14.48 10.12
CA SER A 296 -5.20 14.46 8.90
C SER A 296 -5.93 14.89 7.64
N ILE A 297 -7.24 15.18 7.71
CA ILE A 297 -8.04 15.65 6.58
C ILE A 297 -8.79 16.94 6.92
N ASN A 298 -9.52 17.51 5.95
CA ASN A 298 -10.28 18.75 6.11
C ASN A 298 -9.44 19.95 6.55
N GLY A 299 -8.22 20.07 6.00
CA GLY A 299 -7.30 21.19 6.30
C GLY A 299 -6.53 21.04 7.63
N HIS A 300 -6.69 19.93 8.32
CA HIS A 300 -5.92 19.61 9.51
C HIS A 300 -4.64 18.85 9.16
N THR A 301 -3.56 19.16 9.90
CA THR A 301 -2.29 18.44 9.84
C THR A 301 -2.01 17.85 11.22
N PRO A 302 -1.72 16.55 11.34
CA PRO A 302 -1.39 15.95 12.62
C PRO A 302 -0.06 16.49 13.15
N ASN A 303 0.09 16.54 14.47
CA ASN A 303 1.34 16.87 15.12
C ASN A 303 2.30 15.66 15.03
N ILE A 304 3.54 15.91 14.64
CA ILE A 304 4.60 14.91 14.57
C ILE A 304 5.65 15.28 15.60
N ASP A 305 5.79 14.47 16.64
CA ASP A 305 6.78 14.64 17.68
C ASP A 305 7.83 13.54 17.61
N ALA A 306 9.11 13.90 17.79
CA ALA A 306 10.22 12.95 17.82
C ALA A 306 11.21 13.35 18.91
N VAL A 307 11.49 12.43 19.81
CA VAL A 307 12.44 12.61 20.91
C VAL A 307 13.51 11.53 20.87
N PHE A 308 14.76 11.96 20.75
CA PHE A 308 15.92 11.12 20.90
C PHE A 308 16.60 11.38 22.25
N GLY A 309 17.10 10.32 22.88
CA GLY A 309 17.93 10.44 24.06
C GLY A 309 19.04 9.41 24.05
N CYS A 310 20.14 9.74 24.71
CA CYS A 310 21.26 8.83 24.87
C CYS A 310 21.84 8.94 26.28
N THR A 311 22.10 7.79 26.90
CA THR A 311 22.83 7.69 28.15
C THR A 311 24.12 6.89 27.94
N GLU A 312 25.18 7.24 28.69
CA GLU A 312 26.49 6.57 28.59
C GLU A 312 27.09 6.58 27.18
N ALA A 313 26.93 7.70 26.47
CA ALA A 313 27.41 7.86 25.10
C ALA A 313 28.93 7.77 25.01
N PHE A 314 29.43 6.93 24.10
CA PHE A 314 30.84 6.81 23.76
C PHE A 314 31.00 6.74 22.24
N ILE A 315 31.92 7.58 21.72
CA ILE A 315 32.24 7.63 20.29
C ILE A 315 33.74 7.59 20.12
N GLU A 316 34.25 6.67 19.33
CA GLU A 316 35.66 6.50 19.04
C GLU A 316 35.88 6.49 17.51
N ASN A 317 36.82 7.30 17.05
CA ASN A 317 37.18 7.31 15.63
C ASN A 317 38.11 6.13 15.32
N THR A 318 37.62 5.15 14.58
CA THR A 318 38.38 3.98 14.17
C THR A 318 39.44 4.23 13.11
N SER A 319 39.37 5.38 12.41
CA SER A 319 40.33 5.72 11.34
C SER A 319 41.69 6.26 11.85
N ASN A 320 41.85 6.42 13.15
CA ASN A 320 43.09 6.89 13.78
C ASN A 320 43.99 5.79 14.34
N ASP A 321 44.07 4.62 13.73
CA ASP A 321 45.16 3.66 13.97
C ASP A 321 46.48 4.16 13.35
N LYS A 322 46.87 5.39 13.67
CA LYS A 322 48.26 5.76 13.64
C LYS A 322 48.89 5.26 14.96
N LYS A 323 49.40 4.04 14.93
CA LYS A 323 50.46 3.64 15.87
C LYS A 323 51.58 4.66 15.72
N LEU A 324 51.78 5.49 16.71
CA LEU A 324 53.03 6.17 16.98
C LEU A 324 54.09 5.18 17.45
#